data_40d84bc4ecc25fa2215ec96c896bf9cb
#
_entry.id   40d84bc4ecc25fa2215ec96c896bf9cb
#
_cell.length_a   1.000
_cell.length_b   1.000
_cell.length_c   1.000
_cell.angle_alpha   90.00
_cell.angle_beta   90.00
_cell.angle_gamma   90.00
#
_symmetry.space_group_name_H-M   'P 1'
#
loop_
_entity.id
_entity.type
_entity.pdbx_description
1 polymer ?
#
loop_
_entity_poly.entity_id
_entity_poly.type
_entity_poly.pdbx_seq_one_letter_code
_entity_poly.pdbx_strand_id
1 'polypeptide(L)'
;MKSHLHACLGLVLLGAAASTAVAAPPDMPRFRWENFTTADGLPDDHVFNVCVDGSRVWAATENGLGLYENGKWKVYRPQDGLAHRAVLWVTVDPRTGDVWAATMGGLSRFSAGRFDNFTQLSSGLPNDVVYAVAVLGDYVWVATAAGAGRFNTRTGQWTLYNERNTPMYEIWTYGVSVSQSKVYYAVWGGGVLEYDTQTERWKDYNDPDGETELVLLKDQGLIHEVTTSVSYAEKDKILWVATYFGASRYDGRNWKNYLEKDSGLSSNFLNQVKAVDGNRAWFSTDKGLAYLDNGNWAVYRPALDTNRPEMLLRDAAGKVTRLETETAPAHHYVLGVDFQGDDIWVATAKGLSHGIRIK
;
A
#
# COMPACT_ATOMS: atom_id res chain seq x y z
N MET A 1 -11.56 63.77 -69.28
CA MET A 1 -10.77 63.72 -68.04
C MET A 1 -11.62 62.96 -67.00
N LYS A 2 -11.28 61.72 -66.73
CA LYS A 2 -12.00 60.85 -65.84
C LYS A 2 -11.14 60.61 -64.60
N SER A 3 -11.60 61.02 -63.41
CA SER A 3 -10.97 60.79 -62.11
C SER A 3 -11.41 59.43 -61.55
N HIS A 4 -10.46 58.58 -61.26
CA HIS A 4 -10.72 57.31 -60.56
C HIS A 4 -10.55 57.50 -59.06
N LEU A 5 -11.64 57.27 -58.35
CA LEU A 5 -11.66 57.15 -56.88
C LEU A 5 -11.29 55.71 -56.49
N HIS A 6 -10.22 55.56 -55.72
CA HIS A 6 -9.89 54.28 -55.09
C HIS A 6 -10.50 54.27 -53.66
N ALA A 7 -11.42 53.33 -53.45
CA ALA A 7 -11.96 53.03 -52.08
C ALA A 7 -11.09 51.99 -51.46
N CYS A 8 -10.42 52.33 -50.34
CA CYS A 8 -9.75 51.36 -49.48
C CYS A 8 -10.78 50.71 -48.56
N LEU A 9 -11.01 49.42 -48.76
CA LEU A 9 -11.78 48.57 -47.82
C LEU A 9 -10.85 48.13 -46.70
N GLY A 10 -11.01 48.66 -45.49
CA GLY A 10 -10.34 48.19 -44.27
C GLY A 10 -11.00 46.95 -43.75
N LEU A 11 -10.29 45.81 -43.77
CA LEU A 11 -10.70 44.54 -43.18
C LEU A 11 -10.42 44.60 -41.67
N VAL A 12 -11.45 44.74 -40.83
CA VAL A 12 -11.32 44.60 -39.38
C VAL A 12 -11.36 43.08 -39.05
N LEU A 13 -10.22 42.52 -38.74
CA LEU A 13 -10.10 41.16 -38.17
C LEU A 13 -10.51 41.22 -36.69
N LEU A 14 -11.73 40.80 -36.38
CA LEU A 14 -12.15 40.47 -35.01
C LEU A 14 -11.45 39.18 -34.58
N GLY A 15 -10.37 39.30 -33.80
CA GLY A 15 -9.75 38.18 -33.11
C GLY A 15 -10.68 37.66 -32.04
N ALA A 16 -11.30 36.51 -32.29
CA ALA A 16 -11.97 35.75 -31.25
C ALA A 16 -10.94 35.22 -30.26
N ALA A 17 -10.83 35.86 -29.10
CA ALA A 17 -10.07 35.30 -27.98
C ALA A 17 -10.78 34.01 -27.55
N ALA A 18 -10.21 32.86 -27.89
CA ALA A 18 -10.63 31.59 -27.35
C ALA A 18 -10.33 31.60 -25.82
N SER A 19 -11.36 31.78 -25.03
CA SER A 19 -11.30 31.55 -23.59
C SER A 19 -10.98 30.07 -23.40
N THR A 20 -9.74 29.75 -23.05
CA THR A 20 -9.40 28.41 -22.59
C THR A 20 -10.09 28.21 -21.25
N ALA A 21 -11.22 27.53 -21.27
CA ALA A 21 -11.86 27.09 -20.05
C ALA A 21 -10.85 26.30 -19.23
N VAL A 22 -10.48 26.78 -18.05
CA VAL A 22 -9.63 26.06 -17.12
C VAL A 22 -10.41 24.81 -16.73
N ALA A 23 -9.91 23.63 -17.12
CA ALA A 23 -10.53 22.37 -16.75
C ALA A 23 -10.70 22.31 -15.21
N ALA A 24 -11.86 21.87 -14.76
CA ALA A 24 -12.11 21.62 -13.34
C ALA A 24 -11.08 20.62 -12.82
N PRO A 25 -10.66 20.73 -11.54
CA PRO A 25 -9.79 19.72 -10.94
C PRO A 25 -10.48 18.36 -10.98
N PRO A 26 -9.69 17.23 -11.04
CA PRO A 26 -10.27 15.90 -11.07
C PRO A 26 -11.17 15.66 -9.84
N ASP A 27 -12.28 14.96 -10.08
CA ASP A 27 -13.19 14.55 -8.99
C ASP A 27 -12.56 13.36 -8.26
N MET A 28 -11.82 13.68 -7.18
CA MET A 28 -11.14 12.72 -6.35
C MET A 28 -11.86 12.61 -4.99
N PRO A 29 -11.85 11.43 -4.34
CA PRO A 29 -12.52 11.24 -3.07
C PRO A 29 -12.02 12.23 -2.02
N ARG A 30 -12.94 12.84 -1.29
CA ARG A 30 -12.64 13.76 -0.19
C ARG A 30 -13.01 13.10 1.13
N PHE A 31 -12.21 13.34 2.16
CA PHE A 31 -12.39 12.73 3.47
C PHE A 31 -12.37 13.77 4.58
N ARG A 32 -13.21 13.54 5.60
CA ARG A 32 -13.02 14.07 6.94
C ARG A 32 -12.24 13.03 7.73
N TRP A 33 -11.11 13.42 8.32
CA TRP A 33 -10.23 12.54 9.06
C TRP A 33 -10.47 12.62 10.55
N GLU A 34 -10.59 11.46 11.19
CA GLU A 34 -10.58 11.27 12.63
C GLU A 34 -9.29 10.54 13.00
N ASN A 35 -8.52 11.10 13.94
CA ASN A 35 -7.22 10.57 14.30
C ASN A 35 -7.25 9.96 15.71
N PHE A 36 -6.68 8.78 15.85
CA PHE A 36 -6.57 8.03 17.10
C PHE A 36 -5.12 7.92 17.51
N THR A 37 -4.88 8.15 18.79
CA THR A 37 -3.58 8.05 19.46
C THR A 37 -3.68 7.20 20.72
N THR A 38 -2.59 7.07 21.44
CA THR A 38 -2.58 6.42 22.77
C THR A 38 -3.50 7.09 23.76
N ALA A 39 -3.79 8.40 23.60
CA ALA A 39 -4.78 9.12 24.41
C ALA A 39 -6.22 8.62 24.19
N ASP A 40 -6.51 8.06 23.02
CA ASP A 40 -7.80 7.49 22.64
C ASP A 40 -7.88 5.98 22.94
N GLY A 41 -6.80 5.39 23.41
CA GLY A 41 -6.69 3.96 23.76
C GLY A 41 -6.00 3.09 22.71
N LEU A 42 -5.44 3.67 21.64
CA LEU A 42 -4.57 2.95 20.70
C LEU A 42 -3.36 2.36 21.45
N PRO A 43 -2.86 1.15 21.11
CA PRO A 43 -1.73 0.54 21.83
C PRO A 43 -0.43 1.35 21.81
N ASP A 44 -0.16 1.99 20.66
CA ASP A 44 1.00 2.85 20.42
C ASP A 44 0.70 3.82 19.27
N ASP A 45 1.33 4.98 19.26
CA ASP A 45 1.16 5.96 18.19
C ASP A 45 1.89 5.56 16.91
N HIS A 46 2.91 4.70 16.99
CA HIS A 46 3.56 4.14 15.81
C HIS A 46 2.79 2.93 15.29
N VAL A 47 2.00 3.13 14.24
CA VAL A 47 1.15 2.10 13.63
C VAL A 47 1.78 1.63 12.32
N PHE A 48 2.18 0.37 12.26
CA PHE A 48 2.82 -0.22 11.07
C PHE A 48 1.81 -0.61 9.99
N ASN A 49 0.68 -1.19 10.41
CA ASN A 49 -0.32 -1.72 9.48
C ASN A 49 -1.72 -1.68 10.10
N VAL A 50 -2.73 -1.71 9.26
CA VAL A 50 -4.14 -1.75 9.64
C VAL A 50 -4.87 -2.79 8.78
N CYS A 51 -5.86 -3.47 9.37
CA CYS A 51 -6.75 -4.39 8.67
C CYS A 51 -8.21 -4.10 9.04
N VAL A 52 -9.02 -3.80 8.04
CA VAL A 52 -10.47 -3.56 8.19
C VAL A 52 -11.22 -4.88 8.03
N ASP A 53 -12.06 -5.22 9.01
CA ASP A 53 -12.83 -6.46 9.05
C ASP A 53 -14.28 -6.15 9.44
N GLY A 54 -15.07 -5.76 8.48
CA GLY A 54 -16.44 -5.29 8.70
C GLY A 54 -16.48 -4.05 9.59
N SER A 55 -17.12 -4.16 10.75
CA SER A 55 -17.17 -3.08 11.76
C SER A 55 -15.97 -3.07 12.71
N ARG A 56 -15.04 -4.01 12.56
CA ARG A 56 -13.82 -4.12 13.37
C ARG A 56 -12.63 -3.59 12.60
N VAL A 57 -11.70 -2.97 13.32
CA VAL A 57 -10.43 -2.52 12.77
C VAL A 57 -9.30 -3.00 13.66
N TRP A 58 -8.36 -3.70 13.06
CA TRP A 58 -7.16 -4.19 13.73
C TRP A 58 -5.97 -3.29 13.40
N ALA A 59 -5.25 -2.84 14.41
CA ALA A 59 -4.07 -2.00 14.28
C ALA A 59 -2.82 -2.74 14.79
N ALA A 60 -1.86 -2.94 13.90
CA ALA A 60 -0.54 -3.46 14.21
C ALA A 60 0.37 -2.32 14.62
N THR A 61 0.85 -2.32 15.88
CA THR A 61 1.62 -1.20 16.44
C THR A 61 2.95 -1.63 17.05
N GLU A 62 3.80 -0.67 17.39
CA GLU A 62 5.09 -0.94 18.05
C GLU A 62 4.93 -1.56 19.44
N ASN A 63 3.78 -1.36 20.12
CA ASN A 63 3.58 -1.83 21.48
C ASN A 63 2.22 -2.51 21.71
N GLY A 64 1.85 -3.41 20.82
CA GLY A 64 0.68 -4.26 20.92
C GLY A 64 -0.15 -4.35 19.66
N LEU A 65 -1.16 -5.20 19.71
CA LEU A 65 -2.22 -5.33 18.71
C LEU A 65 -3.47 -4.63 19.24
N GLY A 66 -3.99 -3.65 18.48
CA GLY A 66 -5.23 -2.95 18.78
C GLY A 66 -6.43 -3.56 18.07
N LEU A 67 -7.57 -3.64 18.74
CA LEU A 67 -8.87 -3.89 18.14
C LEU A 67 -9.79 -2.71 18.44
N TYR A 68 -10.22 -2.03 17.40
CA TYR A 68 -11.28 -1.02 17.47
C TYR A 68 -12.61 -1.66 17.12
N GLU A 69 -13.55 -1.61 18.06
CA GLU A 69 -14.90 -2.16 17.91
C GLU A 69 -15.87 -1.37 18.78
N ASN A 70 -17.06 -1.03 18.22
CA ASN A 70 -18.11 -0.29 18.95
C ASN A 70 -17.60 1.03 19.58
N GLY A 71 -16.73 1.76 18.87
CA GLY A 71 -16.20 3.04 19.34
C GLY A 71 -15.13 2.96 20.43
N LYS A 72 -14.57 1.77 20.68
CA LYS A 72 -13.59 1.54 21.76
C LYS A 72 -12.41 0.71 21.29
N TRP A 73 -11.23 1.03 21.84
CA TRP A 73 -10.03 0.23 21.67
C TRP A 73 -9.95 -0.88 22.72
N LYS A 74 -9.58 -2.07 22.27
CA LYS A 74 -9.08 -3.17 23.11
C LYS A 74 -7.66 -3.45 22.70
N VAL A 75 -6.76 -3.58 23.67
CA VAL A 75 -5.33 -3.76 23.46
C VAL A 75 -4.91 -5.14 23.89
N TYR A 76 -4.09 -5.80 23.07
CA TYR A 76 -3.46 -7.07 23.36
C TYR A 76 -1.95 -6.93 23.34
N ARG A 77 -1.29 -7.48 24.36
CA ARG A 77 0.15 -7.45 24.61
C ARG A 77 0.70 -8.85 24.93
N PRO A 78 2.02 -9.04 25.09
CA PRO A 78 2.57 -10.36 25.47
C PRO A 78 1.97 -10.97 26.72
N GLN A 79 1.58 -10.19 27.72
CA GLN A 79 0.89 -10.69 28.92
C GLN A 79 -0.52 -11.26 28.62
N ASP A 80 -1.10 -10.90 27.49
CA ASP A 80 -2.39 -11.41 27.01
C ASP A 80 -2.22 -12.62 26.09
N GLY A 81 -0.96 -13.04 25.82
CA GLY A 81 -0.59 -14.18 25.01
C GLY A 81 -0.04 -13.85 23.62
N LEU A 82 0.08 -12.57 23.24
CA LEU A 82 0.70 -12.16 21.97
C LEU A 82 2.19 -12.52 21.96
N ALA A 83 2.74 -13.00 20.83
CA ALA A 83 4.12 -13.46 20.73
C ALA A 83 5.17 -12.38 21.03
N HIS A 84 4.92 -11.14 20.60
CA HIS A 84 5.83 -10.02 20.83
C HIS A 84 5.06 -8.70 20.87
N ARG A 85 5.60 -7.68 21.55
CA ARG A 85 4.97 -6.36 21.62
C ARG A 85 4.89 -5.63 20.28
N ALA A 86 5.94 -5.71 19.46
CA ALA A 86 5.96 -5.09 18.13
C ALA A 86 5.24 -6.01 17.13
N VAL A 87 4.11 -5.53 16.63
CA VAL A 87 3.28 -6.17 15.61
C VAL A 87 3.47 -5.41 14.32
N LEU A 88 4.02 -6.06 13.29
CA LEU A 88 4.38 -5.42 12.01
C LEU A 88 3.24 -5.48 10.99
N TRP A 89 2.43 -6.55 11.05
CA TRP A 89 1.32 -6.77 10.13
C TRP A 89 0.18 -7.51 10.81
N VAL A 90 -1.04 -7.25 10.36
CA VAL A 90 -2.23 -7.99 10.79
C VAL A 90 -3.13 -8.28 9.60
N THR A 91 -3.71 -9.48 9.58
CA THR A 91 -4.74 -9.87 8.60
C THR A 91 -5.78 -10.76 9.27
N VAL A 92 -6.97 -10.81 8.71
CA VAL A 92 -8.07 -11.67 9.16
C VAL A 92 -8.33 -12.73 8.11
N ASP A 93 -8.45 -13.99 8.51
CA ASP A 93 -8.96 -15.05 7.63
C ASP A 93 -10.46 -14.83 7.40
N PRO A 94 -10.90 -14.50 6.18
CA PRO A 94 -12.31 -14.19 5.93
C PRO A 94 -13.25 -15.40 6.07
N ARG A 95 -12.70 -16.62 6.17
CA ARG A 95 -13.48 -17.86 6.30
C ARG A 95 -13.72 -18.25 7.75
N THR A 96 -12.73 -18.01 8.63
CA THR A 96 -12.78 -18.45 10.04
C THR A 96 -12.92 -17.31 11.02
N GLY A 97 -12.59 -16.07 10.60
CA GLY A 97 -12.48 -14.90 11.47
C GLY A 97 -11.23 -14.91 12.36
N ASP A 98 -10.31 -15.85 12.16
CA ASP A 98 -9.04 -15.87 12.88
C ASP A 98 -8.17 -14.69 12.48
N VAL A 99 -7.54 -14.06 13.45
CA VAL A 99 -6.64 -12.94 13.23
C VAL A 99 -5.20 -13.42 13.30
N TRP A 100 -4.43 -13.11 12.27
CA TRP A 100 -3.02 -13.44 12.18
C TRP A 100 -2.19 -12.19 12.31
N ALA A 101 -1.34 -12.16 13.33
CA ALA A 101 -0.46 -11.02 13.64
C ALA A 101 1.02 -11.42 13.45
N ALA A 102 1.66 -10.80 12.47
CA ALA A 102 3.09 -10.92 12.22
C ALA A 102 3.85 -10.03 13.21
N THR A 103 4.80 -10.58 13.92
CA THR A 103 5.50 -9.87 15.00
C THR A 103 7.03 -10.00 14.89
N MET A 104 7.74 -9.23 15.69
CA MET A 104 9.21 -9.34 15.83
C MET A 104 9.66 -10.57 16.66
N GLY A 105 8.73 -11.41 17.12
CA GLY A 105 9.03 -12.58 17.94
C GLY A 105 8.16 -13.79 17.60
N GLY A 106 7.74 -13.92 16.33
CA GLY A 106 6.94 -15.01 15.82
C GLY A 106 5.64 -14.56 15.18
N LEU A 107 4.84 -15.51 14.75
CA LEU A 107 3.51 -15.33 14.23
C LEU A 107 2.49 -15.68 15.32
N SER A 108 1.53 -14.81 15.57
CA SER A 108 0.42 -15.06 16.50
C SER A 108 -0.87 -15.29 15.74
N ARG A 109 -1.65 -16.29 16.12
CA ARG A 109 -3.03 -16.50 15.71
C ARG A 109 -3.95 -16.20 16.89
N PHE A 110 -4.86 -15.27 16.73
CA PHE A 110 -5.93 -15.02 17.69
C PHE A 110 -7.22 -15.67 17.21
N SER A 111 -7.70 -16.63 17.97
CA SER A 111 -8.91 -17.41 17.67
C SER A 111 -9.64 -17.75 18.95
N ALA A 112 -10.97 -17.63 18.95
CA ALA A 112 -11.82 -17.91 20.11
C ALA A 112 -11.34 -17.26 21.43
N GLY A 113 -10.81 -16.04 21.34
CA GLY A 113 -10.41 -15.24 22.50
C GLY A 113 -9.01 -15.55 23.07
N ARG A 114 -8.21 -16.40 22.43
CA ARG A 114 -6.85 -16.75 22.85
C ARG A 114 -5.85 -16.65 21.72
N PHE A 115 -4.57 -16.55 22.09
CA PHE A 115 -3.44 -16.59 21.15
C PHE A 115 -2.81 -17.99 21.11
N ASP A 116 -2.52 -18.44 19.88
CA ASP A 116 -1.60 -19.53 19.60
C ASP A 116 -0.38 -18.92 18.88
N ASN A 117 0.84 -19.21 19.34
CA ASN A 117 2.07 -18.61 18.81
C ASN A 117 2.93 -19.64 18.08
N PHE A 118 3.48 -19.21 16.96
CA PHE A 118 4.37 -19.99 16.11
C PHE A 118 5.73 -19.30 16.09
N THR A 119 6.78 -20.05 16.46
CA THR A 119 8.17 -19.57 16.42
C THR A 119 9.02 -20.55 15.63
N GLN A 120 10.22 -20.14 15.25
CA GLN A 120 11.19 -21.00 14.59
C GLN A 120 11.45 -22.28 15.42
N LEU A 121 11.63 -22.12 16.71
CA LEU A 121 11.94 -23.25 17.61
C LEU A 121 10.71 -24.15 17.88
N SER A 122 9.54 -23.57 18.09
CA SER A 122 8.35 -24.33 18.54
C SER A 122 7.54 -24.95 17.40
N SER A 123 7.61 -24.39 16.18
CA SER A 123 6.70 -24.79 15.10
C SER A 123 7.37 -25.01 13.74
N GLY A 124 8.62 -24.58 13.55
CA GLY A 124 9.29 -24.62 12.26
C GLY A 124 8.98 -23.40 11.36
N LEU A 125 8.58 -22.27 11.94
CA LEU A 125 8.50 -20.98 11.26
C LEU A 125 9.88 -20.64 10.64
N PRO A 126 9.98 -20.04 9.43
CA PRO A 126 11.27 -19.71 8.82
C PRO A 126 12.17 -18.82 9.66
N ASN A 127 11.59 -17.80 10.29
CA ASN A 127 12.27 -16.88 11.20
C ASN A 127 11.25 -16.21 12.13
N ASP A 128 11.68 -15.85 13.33
CA ASP A 128 10.82 -15.20 14.33
C ASP A 128 10.49 -13.74 13.99
N VAL A 129 11.28 -13.08 13.13
CA VAL A 129 10.93 -11.77 12.59
C VAL A 129 10.03 -11.96 11.38
N VAL A 130 8.73 -11.75 11.57
CA VAL A 130 7.71 -11.88 10.53
C VAL A 130 7.25 -10.48 10.12
N TYR A 131 7.49 -10.12 8.86
CA TYR A 131 7.15 -8.80 8.34
C TYR A 131 5.71 -8.69 7.83
N ALA A 132 5.23 -9.73 7.16
CA ALA A 132 3.87 -9.75 6.63
C ALA A 132 3.26 -11.15 6.64
N VAL A 133 1.94 -11.21 6.64
CA VAL A 133 1.15 -12.44 6.60
C VAL A 133 -0.08 -12.26 5.73
N ALA A 134 -0.40 -13.31 4.95
CA ALA A 134 -1.62 -13.39 4.15
C ALA A 134 -2.23 -14.79 4.24
N VAL A 135 -3.54 -14.89 4.04
CA VAL A 135 -4.28 -16.17 4.13
C VAL A 135 -4.93 -16.49 2.80
N LEU A 136 -4.71 -17.71 2.33
CA LEU A 136 -5.34 -18.24 1.11
C LEU A 136 -5.79 -19.68 1.34
N GLY A 137 -7.08 -19.90 1.40
CA GLY A 137 -7.63 -21.23 1.68
C GLY A 137 -7.14 -21.74 3.05
N ASP A 138 -6.64 -22.95 3.11
CA ASP A 138 -6.11 -23.55 4.34
C ASP A 138 -4.64 -23.18 4.61
N TYR A 139 -4.09 -22.25 3.85
CA TYR A 139 -2.70 -21.88 3.96
C TYR A 139 -2.52 -20.44 4.46
N VAL A 140 -1.60 -20.29 5.40
CA VAL A 140 -1.08 -19.00 5.87
C VAL A 140 0.32 -18.81 5.27
N TRP A 141 0.50 -17.70 4.58
CA TRP A 141 1.72 -17.35 3.90
C TRP A 141 2.42 -16.23 4.64
N VAL A 142 3.70 -16.38 4.93
CA VAL A 142 4.47 -15.41 5.71
C VAL A 142 5.70 -14.94 4.96
N ALA A 143 6.00 -13.66 5.12
CA ALA A 143 7.23 -13.02 4.69
C ALA A 143 8.09 -12.76 5.95
N THR A 144 9.36 -13.21 5.94
CA THR A 144 10.22 -13.17 7.13
C THR A 144 11.62 -12.62 6.82
N ALA A 145 12.41 -12.36 7.85
CA ALA A 145 13.81 -11.95 7.71
C ALA A 145 14.74 -13.04 7.16
N ALA A 146 14.25 -14.27 6.99
CA ALA A 146 15.04 -15.39 6.44
C ALA A 146 14.20 -16.23 5.45
N GLY A 147 13.67 -15.58 4.43
CA GLY A 147 12.86 -16.20 3.41
C GLY A 147 11.36 -16.15 3.72
N ALA A 148 10.62 -17.01 3.05
CA ALA A 148 9.18 -17.09 3.12
C ALA A 148 8.70 -18.43 3.66
N GLY A 149 7.45 -18.50 4.10
CA GLY A 149 6.86 -19.74 4.59
C GLY A 149 5.40 -19.91 4.21
N ARG A 150 4.98 -21.16 4.13
CA ARG A 150 3.58 -21.58 3.98
C ARG A 150 3.21 -22.51 5.11
N PHE A 151 2.27 -22.15 5.92
CA PHE A 151 1.70 -22.97 6.99
C PHE A 151 0.39 -23.59 6.54
N ASN A 152 0.23 -24.89 6.68
CA ASN A 152 -1.01 -25.59 6.45
C ASN A 152 -1.80 -25.68 7.78
N THR A 153 -2.91 -24.97 7.89
CA THR A 153 -3.72 -24.88 9.11
C THR A 153 -4.40 -26.20 9.49
N ARG A 154 -4.57 -27.12 8.53
CA ARG A 154 -5.17 -28.46 8.79
C ARG A 154 -4.16 -29.45 9.33
N THR A 155 -2.94 -29.44 8.82
CA THR A 155 -1.90 -30.43 9.18
C THR A 155 -0.92 -29.91 10.22
N GLY A 156 -0.87 -28.59 10.43
CA GLY A 156 0.11 -27.95 11.31
C GLY A 156 1.54 -27.92 10.74
N GLN A 157 1.72 -28.18 9.45
CA GLN A 157 3.04 -28.30 8.83
C GLN A 157 3.45 -27.03 8.11
N TRP A 158 4.74 -26.68 8.19
CA TRP A 158 5.40 -25.61 7.45
C TRP A 158 6.08 -26.13 6.19
N THR A 159 6.02 -25.35 5.12
CA THR A 159 6.90 -25.42 3.95
C THR A 159 7.73 -24.14 3.94
N LEU A 160 9.07 -24.28 3.89
CA LEU A 160 10.01 -23.16 3.91
C LEU A 160 10.51 -22.85 2.50
N TYR A 161 10.63 -21.57 2.18
CA TYR A 161 11.07 -21.05 0.89
C TYR A 161 12.25 -20.10 1.09
N ASN A 162 13.39 -20.43 0.47
CA ASN A 162 14.63 -19.66 0.55
C ASN A 162 15.46 -19.85 -0.73
N GLU A 163 16.69 -19.36 -0.76
CA GLU A 163 17.62 -19.42 -1.88
C GLU A 163 17.95 -20.84 -2.37
N ARG A 164 17.66 -21.88 -1.59
CA ARG A 164 17.95 -23.28 -1.95
C ARG A 164 16.86 -23.95 -2.78
N ASN A 165 15.64 -23.44 -2.71
CA ASN A 165 14.47 -24.07 -3.35
C ASN A 165 13.57 -23.09 -4.12
N THR A 166 14.01 -21.86 -4.27
CA THR A 166 13.32 -20.79 -5.04
C THR A 166 14.35 -20.03 -5.88
N PRO A 167 13.94 -19.17 -6.83
CA PRO A 167 14.85 -18.25 -7.49
C PRO A 167 15.28 -17.05 -6.62
N MET A 168 14.93 -17.05 -5.34
CA MET A 168 15.32 -16.02 -4.37
C MET A 168 16.83 -15.94 -4.22
N TYR A 169 17.43 -14.77 -4.41
CA TYR A 169 18.85 -14.53 -4.17
C TYR A 169 19.08 -13.61 -2.96
N GLU A 170 18.05 -12.87 -2.52
CA GLU A 170 17.96 -12.15 -1.27
C GLU A 170 16.88 -12.77 -0.39
N ILE A 171 17.15 -12.89 0.92
CA ILE A 171 16.26 -13.65 1.82
C ILE A 171 15.29 -12.76 2.63
N TRP A 172 15.47 -11.45 2.62
CA TRP A 172 14.59 -10.56 3.35
C TRP A 172 13.28 -10.35 2.60
N THR A 173 12.25 -11.12 2.95
CA THR A 173 10.91 -10.94 2.40
C THR A 173 10.11 -9.97 3.28
N TYR A 174 9.65 -8.87 2.69
CA TYR A 174 8.96 -7.79 3.41
C TYR A 174 7.44 -7.83 3.28
N GLY A 175 6.94 -8.25 2.12
CA GLY A 175 5.51 -8.24 1.84
C GLY A 175 5.03 -9.54 1.22
N VAL A 176 3.76 -9.86 1.41
CA VAL A 176 3.09 -10.98 0.76
C VAL A 176 1.67 -10.60 0.36
N SER A 177 1.28 -10.96 -0.87
CA SER A 177 -0.08 -10.82 -1.39
C SER A 177 -0.50 -12.13 -2.02
N VAL A 178 -1.76 -12.51 -1.84
CA VAL A 178 -2.31 -13.75 -2.35
C VAL A 178 -3.43 -13.48 -3.35
N SER A 179 -3.56 -14.36 -4.32
CA SER A 179 -4.68 -14.42 -5.27
C SER A 179 -5.30 -15.81 -5.24
N GLN A 180 -6.27 -16.10 -6.12
CA GLN A 180 -6.91 -17.43 -6.18
C GLN A 180 -5.92 -18.58 -6.44
N SER A 181 -4.85 -18.32 -7.20
CA SER A 181 -3.88 -19.35 -7.60
C SER A 181 -2.41 -18.93 -7.48
N LYS A 182 -2.14 -17.71 -7.04
CA LYS A 182 -0.78 -17.18 -6.97
C LYS A 182 -0.51 -16.48 -5.66
N VAL A 183 0.75 -16.51 -5.26
CA VAL A 183 1.28 -15.78 -4.12
C VAL A 183 2.45 -14.93 -4.60
N TYR A 184 2.43 -13.67 -4.25
CA TYR A 184 3.47 -12.70 -4.59
C TYR A 184 4.21 -12.28 -3.33
N TYR A 185 5.52 -12.27 -3.38
CA TYR A 185 6.38 -11.78 -2.31
C TYR A 185 7.17 -10.56 -2.76
N ALA A 186 7.20 -9.53 -1.93
CA ALA A 186 8.14 -8.43 -2.04
C ALA A 186 9.43 -8.80 -1.32
N VAL A 187 10.55 -8.78 -2.02
CA VAL A 187 11.86 -9.15 -1.49
C VAL A 187 12.76 -7.92 -1.48
N TRP A 188 13.31 -7.57 -0.34
CA TRP A 188 14.22 -6.44 -0.20
C TRP A 188 15.53 -6.72 -0.93
N GLY A 189 15.81 -5.97 -2.02
CA GLY A 189 16.95 -6.20 -2.90
C GLY A 189 16.81 -7.40 -3.85
N GLY A 190 15.66 -8.07 -3.86
CA GLY A 190 15.40 -9.27 -4.65
C GLY A 190 14.16 -9.19 -5.55
N GLY A 191 13.61 -7.98 -5.73
CA GLY A 191 12.47 -7.75 -6.60
C GLY A 191 11.18 -8.42 -6.10
N VAL A 192 10.42 -9.02 -7.01
CA VAL A 192 9.17 -9.72 -6.69
C VAL A 192 9.26 -11.17 -7.10
N LEU A 193 8.83 -12.07 -6.22
CA LEU A 193 8.66 -13.49 -6.51
C LEU A 193 7.18 -13.84 -6.62
N GLU A 194 6.83 -14.55 -7.67
CA GLU A 194 5.51 -15.14 -7.90
C GLU A 194 5.60 -16.65 -7.71
N TYR A 195 4.72 -17.22 -6.89
CA TYR A 195 4.53 -18.66 -6.74
C TYR A 195 3.14 -19.03 -7.26
N ASP A 196 3.09 -19.93 -8.25
CA ASP A 196 1.85 -20.50 -8.74
C ASP A 196 1.49 -21.73 -7.92
N THR A 197 0.38 -21.67 -7.19
CA THR A 197 -0.05 -22.72 -6.24
C THR A 197 -0.58 -23.98 -6.92
N GLN A 198 -0.90 -23.94 -8.22
CA GLN A 198 -1.42 -25.07 -8.97
C GLN A 198 -0.27 -25.87 -9.62
N THR A 199 0.71 -25.16 -10.15
CA THR A 199 1.86 -25.78 -10.85
C THR A 199 3.09 -25.92 -9.96
N GLU A 200 3.06 -25.32 -8.78
CA GLU A 200 4.17 -25.25 -7.82
C GLU A 200 5.45 -24.63 -8.42
N ARG A 201 5.29 -23.71 -9.38
CA ARG A 201 6.39 -23.04 -10.07
C ARG A 201 6.59 -21.62 -9.54
N TRP A 202 7.85 -21.22 -9.57
CA TRP A 202 8.28 -19.87 -9.25
C TRP A 202 8.57 -19.07 -10.51
N LYS A 203 8.36 -17.76 -10.41
CA LYS A 203 8.81 -16.74 -11.36
C LYS A 203 9.29 -15.54 -10.58
N ASP A 204 10.34 -14.90 -11.03
CA ASP A 204 10.91 -13.67 -10.50
C ASP A 204 10.68 -12.50 -11.44
N TYR A 205 10.66 -11.30 -10.87
CA TYR A 205 10.54 -10.04 -11.56
C TYR A 205 11.54 -9.07 -10.95
N ASN A 206 12.47 -8.61 -11.78
CA ASN A 206 13.60 -7.79 -11.38
C ASN A 206 13.62 -6.45 -12.11
N ASP A 207 14.39 -5.51 -11.59
CA ASP A 207 14.72 -4.28 -12.29
C ASP A 207 15.76 -4.56 -13.38
N PRO A 208 15.47 -4.28 -14.65
CA PRO A 208 16.44 -4.50 -15.74
C PRO A 208 17.65 -3.54 -15.66
N ASP A 209 17.57 -2.47 -14.88
CA ASP A 209 18.65 -1.51 -14.65
C ASP A 209 19.51 -1.87 -13.42
N GLY A 210 19.10 -2.90 -12.66
CA GLY A 210 19.73 -3.30 -11.39
C GLY A 210 19.35 -2.43 -10.19
N GLU A 211 20.12 -2.51 -9.10
CA GLU A 211 19.85 -1.77 -7.85
C GLU A 211 20.30 -0.30 -7.90
N THR A 212 20.03 0.42 -8.97
CA THR A 212 20.40 1.82 -9.08
C THR A 212 19.19 2.73 -9.18
N GLU A 213 19.30 3.94 -8.65
CA GLU A 213 18.28 4.98 -8.85
C GLU A 213 18.32 5.58 -10.28
N LEU A 214 19.05 4.96 -11.19
CA LEU A 214 19.07 5.30 -12.59
C LEU A 214 17.92 4.56 -13.29
N VAL A 215 17.07 5.30 -13.97
CA VAL A 215 15.93 4.75 -14.73
C VAL A 215 16.22 4.89 -16.20
N LEU A 216 16.95 3.95 -16.76
CA LEU A 216 17.30 3.92 -18.18
C LEU A 216 16.27 3.14 -19.00
N LEU A 217 15.72 2.05 -18.42
CA LEU A 217 14.80 1.12 -19.06
C LEU A 217 13.38 1.22 -18.46
N LYS A 218 12.90 2.45 -18.26
CA LYS A 218 11.56 2.70 -17.70
C LYS A 218 10.49 1.92 -18.45
N ASP A 219 9.56 1.34 -17.71
CA ASP A 219 8.45 0.52 -18.20
C ASP A 219 8.86 -0.80 -18.91
N GLN A 220 10.12 -1.25 -18.80
CA GLN A 220 10.57 -2.53 -19.32
C GLN A 220 10.65 -3.66 -18.27
N GLY A 221 10.54 -3.30 -17.00
CA GLY A 221 10.58 -4.20 -15.86
C GLY A 221 10.08 -3.53 -14.60
N LEU A 222 10.41 -4.12 -13.47
CA LEU A 222 10.24 -3.51 -12.15
C LEU A 222 11.06 -2.22 -12.07
N ILE A 223 10.57 -1.21 -11.35
CA ILE A 223 11.26 0.10 -11.26
C ILE A 223 12.49 0.07 -10.34
N HIS A 224 12.52 -0.84 -9.38
CA HIS A 224 13.62 -0.99 -8.42
C HIS A 224 13.55 -2.32 -7.67
N GLU A 225 14.69 -2.94 -7.39
CA GLU A 225 14.74 -4.27 -6.75
C GLU A 225 14.43 -4.26 -5.25
N VAL A 226 14.62 -3.13 -4.55
CA VAL A 226 14.23 -3.02 -3.15
C VAL A 226 12.72 -2.84 -3.05
N THR A 227 12.00 -3.96 -3.02
CA THR A 227 10.54 -3.98 -2.92
C THR A 227 10.08 -4.03 -1.46
N THR A 228 9.10 -3.20 -1.12
CA THR A 228 8.56 -3.05 0.23
C THR A 228 7.19 -3.71 0.39
N SER A 229 6.38 -3.70 -0.66
CA SER A 229 5.03 -4.26 -0.61
C SER A 229 4.53 -4.65 -1.99
N VAL A 230 3.64 -5.62 -2.03
CA VAL A 230 2.90 -6.07 -3.21
C VAL A 230 1.42 -6.15 -2.93
N SER A 231 0.60 -5.85 -3.94
CA SER A 231 -0.86 -6.00 -3.86
C SER A 231 -1.42 -6.42 -5.21
N TYR A 232 -2.19 -7.48 -5.23
CA TYR A 232 -2.76 -8.03 -6.47
C TYR A 232 -4.25 -7.72 -6.59
N ALA A 233 -4.64 -7.07 -7.68
CA ALA A 233 -6.02 -6.81 -8.05
C ALA A 233 -6.58 -8.03 -8.82
N GLU A 234 -7.22 -8.93 -8.11
CA GLU A 234 -7.67 -10.25 -8.62
C GLU A 234 -8.56 -10.14 -9.87
N LYS A 235 -9.54 -9.24 -9.84
CA LYS A 235 -10.51 -9.07 -10.91
C LYS A 235 -9.87 -8.66 -12.24
N ASP A 236 -8.89 -7.78 -12.17
CA ASP A 236 -8.23 -7.19 -13.34
C ASP A 236 -6.89 -7.88 -13.66
N LYS A 237 -6.44 -8.78 -12.78
CA LYS A 237 -5.15 -9.49 -12.87
C LYS A 237 -3.95 -8.56 -12.94
N ILE A 238 -3.98 -7.50 -12.14
CA ILE A 238 -2.93 -6.50 -12.06
C ILE A 238 -2.13 -6.68 -10.78
N LEU A 239 -0.82 -6.74 -10.91
CA LEU A 239 0.12 -6.67 -9.80
C LEU A 239 0.58 -5.23 -9.62
N TRP A 240 0.39 -4.70 -8.41
CA TRP A 240 0.93 -3.44 -7.95
C TRP A 240 2.10 -3.70 -7.01
N VAL A 241 3.18 -2.98 -7.19
CA VAL A 241 4.42 -3.11 -6.40
C VAL A 241 4.83 -1.75 -5.87
N ALA A 242 5.05 -1.68 -4.56
CA ALA A 242 5.73 -0.57 -3.91
C ALA A 242 7.21 -0.88 -3.76
N THR A 243 8.07 0.09 -4.06
CA THR A 243 9.51 -0.05 -3.92
C THR A 243 10.10 1.10 -3.11
N TYR A 244 11.35 0.98 -2.75
CA TYR A 244 12.13 2.06 -2.15
C TYR A 244 12.29 3.26 -3.09
N PHE A 245 12.13 3.07 -4.41
CA PHE A 245 12.32 4.09 -5.44
C PHE A 245 11.22 4.11 -6.50
N GLY A 246 9.97 4.32 -6.08
CA GLY A 246 8.81 4.42 -6.95
C GLY A 246 7.85 3.26 -6.86
N ALA A 247 6.87 3.22 -7.76
CA ALA A 247 5.88 2.17 -7.84
C ALA A 247 5.82 1.54 -9.22
N SER A 248 5.49 0.25 -9.28
CA SER A 248 5.29 -0.48 -10.53
C SER A 248 3.89 -1.08 -10.60
N ARG A 249 3.35 -1.13 -11.81
CA ARG A 249 2.11 -1.82 -12.18
C ARG A 249 2.39 -2.79 -13.31
N TYR A 250 1.99 -4.05 -13.14
CA TYR A 250 2.18 -5.10 -14.15
C TYR A 250 0.84 -5.72 -14.54
N ASP A 251 0.53 -5.76 -15.84
CA ASP A 251 -0.73 -6.29 -16.38
C ASP A 251 -0.63 -7.72 -16.93
N GLY A 252 0.45 -8.42 -16.61
CA GLY A 252 0.76 -9.74 -17.14
C GLY A 252 1.59 -9.72 -18.43
N ARG A 253 1.77 -8.54 -19.04
CA ARG A 253 2.57 -8.34 -20.27
C ARG A 253 3.45 -7.11 -20.19
N ASN A 254 2.89 -5.99 -19.74
CA ASN A 254 3.54 -4.68 -19.76
C ASN A 254 3.71 -4.14 -18.35
N TRP A 255 4.82 -3.46 -18.13
CA TRP A 255 5.07 -2.69 -16.94
C TRP A 255 4.69 -1.23 -17.15
N LYS A 256 4.24 -0.60 -16.08
CA LYS A 256 4.04 0.84 -15.97
C LYS A 256 4.61 1.32 -14.65
N ASN A 257 5.58 2.20 -14.71
CA ASN A 257 6.31 2.70 -13.57
C ASN A 257 5.96 4.16 -13.24
N TYR A 258 5.91 4.48 -11.95
CA TYR A 258 5.52 5.77 -11.42
C TYR A 258 6.60 6.28 -10.46
N LEU A 259 7.07 7.51 -10.71
CA LEU A 259 8.03 8.22 -9.89
C LEU A 259 7.44 9.58 -9.46
N GLU A 260 7.92 10.14 -8.34
CA GLU A 260 7.52 11.47 -7.85
C GLU A 260 7.65 12.54 -8.96
N LYS A 261 8.74 12.52 -9.72
CA LYS A 261 9.04 13.51 -10.76
C LYS A 261 8.07 13.53 -11.96
N ASP A 262 7.41 12.43 -12.27
CA ASP A 262 6.58 12.28 -13.49
C ASP A 262 5.16 11.75 -13.24
N SER A 263 4.82 11.49 -11.99
CA SER A 263 3.49 11.05 -11.56
C SER A 263 2.94 11.97 -10.47
N GLY A 264 1.88 11.57 -9.81
CA GLY A 264 1.35 12.23 -8.61
C GLY A 264 1.72 11.52 -7.31
N LEU A 265 2.72 10.66 -7.34
CA LEU A 265 3.30 10.13 -6.10
C LEU A 265 3.86 11.27 -5.25
N SER A 266 3.59 11.23 -3.96
CA SER A 266 4.10 12.23 -3.01
C SER A 266 5.58 12.06 -2.69
N SER A 267 6.12 10.86 -2.92
CA SER A 267 7.52 10.48 -2.74
C SER A 267 7.85 9.24 -3.55
N ASN A 268 9.14 9.03 -3.84
CA ASN A 268 9.63 7.75 -4.37
C ASN A 268 9.73 6.66 -3.29
N PHE A 269 9.82 7.03 -2.02
CA PHE A 269 9.88 6.07 -0.92
C PHE A 269 8.49 5.58 -0.55
N LEU A 270 8.18 4.33 -0.87
CA LEU A 270 6.90 3.72 -0.58
C LEU A 270 7.02 2.63 0.50
N ASN A 271 6.13 2.69 1.48
CA ASN A 271 6.01 1.66 2.54
C ASN A 271 5.04 0.54 2.14
N GLN A 272 3.90 0.93 1.52
CA GLN A 272 2.87 -0.03 1.13
C GLN A 272 2.14 0.43 -0.13
N VAL A 273 1.67 -0.54 -0.92
CA VAL A 273 0.64 -0.34 -1.95
C VAL A 273 -0.58 -1.19 -1.63
N LYS A 274 -1.78 -0.62 -1.80
CA LYS A 274 -3.06 -1.34 -1.70
C LYS A 274 -3.86 -1.14 -2.97
N ALA A 275 -4.02 -2.19 -3.74
CA ALA A 275 -4.82 -2.19 -4.94
C ALA A 275 -6.31 -1.98 -4.62
N VAL A 276 -6.98 -1.11 -5.37
CA VAL A 276 -8.44 -1.03 -5.44
C VAL A 276 -8.93 -1.84 -6.63
N ASP A 277 -8.29 -1.64 -7.77
CA ASP A 277 -8.50 -2.41 -9.01
C ASP A 277 -7.31 -2.26 -9.97
N GLY A 278 -7.52 -2.53 -11.25
CA GLY A 278 -6.48 -2.47 -12.27
C GLY A 278 -5.95 -1.07 -12.58
N ASN A 279 -6.68 -0.01 -12.25
CA ASN A 279 -6.31 1.38 -12.55
C ASN A 279 -6.31 2.30 -11.33
N ARG A 280 -6.68 1.77 -10.17
CA ARG A 280 -6.78 2.49 -8.90
C ARG A 280 -6.00 1.79 -7.81
N ALA A 281 -5.18 2.55 -7.11
CA ALA A 281 -4.40 2.05 -5.97
C ALA A 281 -4.08 3.18 -4.98
N TRP A 282 -3.91 2.80 -3.72
CA TRP A 282 -3.40 3.62 -2.64
C TRP A 282 -1.93 3.35 -2.41
N PHE A 283 -1.16 4.38 -2.15
CA PHE A 283 0.29 4.30 -1.90
C PHE A 283 0.62 5.01 -0.60
N SER A 284 1.13 4.25 0.36
CA SER A 284 1.65 4.77 1.62
C SER A 284 3.08 5.22 1.44
N THR A 285 3.37 6.51 1.66
CA THR A 285 4.71 7.07 1.48
C THR A 285 5.19 7.82 2.72
N ASP A 286 6.45 8.18 2.78
CA ASP A 286 7.01 9.03 3.84
C ASP A 286 6.56 10.51 3.76
N LYS A 287 5.84 10.92 2.68
CA LYS A 287 5.35 12.29 2.46
C LYS A 287 3.84 12.37 2.20
N GLY A 288 3.07 11.40 2.63
CA GLY A 288 1.60 11.39 2.55
C GLY A 288 1.02 10.10 1.98
N LEU A 289 -0.31 10.03 2.03
CA LEU A 289 -1.09 8.98 1.38
C LEU A 289 -1.44 9.43 -0.03
N ALA A 290 -0.92 8.74 -1.05
CA ALA A 290 -1.25 9.02 -2.45
C ALA A 290 -2.31 8.03 -2.97
N TYR A 291 -3.20 8.54 -3.82
CA TYR A 291 -4.23 7.76 -4.49
C TYR A 291 -4.20 8.01 -5.98
N LEU A 292 -4.10 6.94 -6.75
CA LEU A 292 -4.22 6.96 -8.21
C LEU A 292 -5.62 6.53 -8.62
N ASP A 293 -6.26 7.30 -9.49
CA ASP A 293 -7.51 6.95 -10.15
C ASP A 293 -7.46 7.32 -11.65
N ASN A 294 -7.32 6.30 -12.50
CA ASN A 294 -7.34 6.46 -13.96
C ASN A 294 -6.43 7.59 -14.48
N GLY A 295 -5.22 7.69 -13.93
CA GLY A 295 -4.22 8.69 -14.31
C GLY A 295 -4.30 10.02 -13.55
N ASN A 296 -5.35 10.24 -12.77
CA ASN A 296 -5.44 11.35 -11.82
C ASN A 296 -4.90 10.93 -10.45
N TRP A 297 -4.38 11.89 -9.70
CA TRP A 297 -3.78 11.63 -8.40
C TRP A 297 -4.33 12.57 -7.34
N ALA A 298 -4.44 12.06 -6.13
CA ALA A 298 -4.65 12.84 -4.92
C ALA A 298 -3.63 12.46 -3.86
N VAL A 299 -3.13 13.43 -3.09
CA VAL A 299 -2.29 13.21 -1.93
C VAL A 299 -2.94 13.85 -0.72
N TYR A 300 -3.09 13.09 0.35
CA TYR A 300 -3.69 13.50 1.63
C TYR A 300 -2.61 13.53 2.70
N ARG A 301 -2.42 14.67 3.35
CA ARG A 301 -1.41 14.82 4.42
C ARG A 301 -1.55 16.12 5.19
N PRO A 302 -0.95 16.25 6.37
CA PRO A 302 -0.52 17.54 6.89
C PRO A 302 0.57 18.10 5.97
N ALA A 303 0.49 19.36 5.60
CA ALA A 303 1.48 20.02 4.73
C ALA A 303 2.87 19.99 5.37
N LEU A 304 3.89 19.68 4.59
CA LEU A 304 5.26 19.48 5.08
C LEU A 304 5.90 20.78 5.64
N ASP A 305 5.45 21.94 5.14
CA ASP A 305 5.96 23.26 5.50
C ASP A 305 5.20 23.91 6.67
N THR A 306 3.88 23.74 6.71
CA THR A 306 3.00 24.44 7.66
C THR A 306 2.28 23.54 8.66
N ASN A 307 2.35 22.23 8.45
CA ASN A 307 1.58 21.21 9.17
C ASN A 307 0.04 21.42 9.11
N ARG A 308 -0.45 22.24 8.18
CA ARG A 308 -1.90 22.43 7.96
C ARG A 308 -2.45 21.29 7.11
N PRO A 309 -3.72 20.91 7.31
CA PRO A 309 -4.37 19.91 6.49
C PRO A 309 -4.41 20.32 5.01
N GLU A 310 -3.96 19.43 4.12
CA GLU A 310 -3.98 19.68 2.68
C GLU A 310 -4.32 18.43 1.86
N MET A 311 -4.86 18.69 0.66
CA MET A 311 -5.01 17.72 -0.41
C MET A 311 -4.36 18.27 -1.68
N LEU A 312 -3.42 17.54 -2.26
CA LEU A 312 -2.84 17.87 -3.55
C LEU A 312 -3.52 17.05 -4.63
N LEU A 313 -3.98 17.69 -5.68
CA LEU A 313 -4.56 17.06 -6.86
C LEU A 313 -3.63 17.22 -8.04
N ARG A 314 -3.41 16.15 -8.80
CA ARG A 314 -2.74 16.20 -10.09
C ARG A 314 -3.61 15.51 -11.13
N ASP A 315 -4.00 16.23 -12.17
CA ASP A 315 -4.74 15.67 -13.29
C ASP A 315 -3.84 14.87 -14.25
N ALA A 316 -4.48 14.15 -15.18
CA ALA A 316 -3.77 13.35 -16.17
C ALA A 316 -2.89 14.20 -17.13
N ALA A 317 -3.12 15.51 -17.24
CA ALA A 317 -2.29 16.45 -17.98
C ALA A 317 -1.09 16.96 -17.16
N GLY A 318 -0.99 16.60 -15.88
CA GLY A 318 0.10 16.96 -14.98
C GLY A 318 -0.11 18.28 -14.23
N LYS A 319 -1.28 18.93 -14.34
CA LYS A 319 -1.59 20.16 -13.59
C LYS A 319 -1.80 19.82 -12.12
N VAL A 320 -1.08 20.51 -11.24
CA VAL A 320 -1.19 20.36 -9.79
C VAL A 320 -2.07 21.47 -9.21
N THR A 321 -3.00 21.08 -8.33
CA THR A 321 -3.85 21.99 -7.54
C THR A 321 -3.73 21.64 -6.07
N ARG A 322 -3.42 22.62 -5.22
CA ARG A 322 -3.38 22.47 -3.75
C ARG A 322 -4.71 22.94 -3.17
N LEU A 323 -5.33 22.13 -2.35
CA LEU A 323 -6.55 22.44 -1.62
C LEU A 323 -6.25 22.41 -0.12
N GLU A 324 -6.63 23.44 0.61
CA GLU A 324 -6.70 23.37 2.06
C GLU A 324 -7.92 22.55 2.46
N THR A 325 -7.76 21.67 3.45
CA THR A 325 -8.82 20.82 3.99
C THR A 325 -9.00 21.11 5.48
N GLU A 326 -10.13 20.72 6.05
CA GLU A 326 -10.39 20.93 7.49
C GLU A 326 -9.56 19.98 8.34
N THR A 327 -9.35 18.77 7.85
CA THR A 327 -8.64 17.69 8.55
C THR A 327 -7.70 16.95 7.60
N ALA A 328 -6.72 16.26 8.16
CA ALA A 328 -5.76 15.40 7.44
C ALA A 328 -5.47 14.12 8.24
N PRO A 329 -4.82 13.09 7.64
CA PRO A 329 -4.23 12.00 8.40
C PRO A 329 -3.30 12.51 9.52
N ALA A 330 -3.15 11.72 10.58
CA ALA A 330 -2.39 12.11 11.78
C ALA A 330 -0.93 12.53 11.50
N HIS A 331 -0.33 11.96 10.47
CA HIS A 331 1.05 12.28 10.08
C HIS A 331 1.28 12.06 8.58
N HIS A 332 2.28 12.77 8.02
CA HIS A 332 2.66 12.60 6.62
C HIS A 332 3.44 11.30 6.35
N TYR A 333 4.12 10.72 7.36
CA TYR A 333 4.78 9.42 7.20
C TYR A 333 3.73 8.31 7.35
N VAL A 334 3.25 7.82 6.21
CA VAL A 334 2.21 6.79 6.12
C VAL A 334 2.86 5.43 5.93
N LEU A 335 2.50 4.48 6.79
CA LEU A 335 3.06 3.13 6.83
C LEU A 335 2.15 2.09 6.18
N GLY A 336 0.84 2.24 6.36
CA GLY A 336 -0.13 1.30 5.84
C GLY A 336 -1.49 1.91 5.56
N VAL A 337 -2.27 1.23 4.72
CA VAL A 337 -3.64 1.62 4.39
C VAL A 337 -4.49 0.38 4.16
N ASP A 338 -5.72 0.41 4.66
CA ASP A 338 -6.76 -0.55 4.32
C ASP A 338 -8.13 0.14 4.25
N PHE A 339 -9.08 -0.46 3.54
CA PHE A 339 -10.38 0.16 3.32
C PHE A 339 -11.48 -0.89 3.10
N GLN A 340 -12.71 -0.50 3.42
CA GLN A 340 -13.91 -1.25 3.08
C GLN A 340 -15.01 -0.29 2.63
N GLY A 341 -15.42 -0.39 1.37
CA GLY A 341 -16.34 0.59 0.77
C GLY A 341 -15.74 1.99 0.75
N ASP A 342 -16.44 2.94 1.38
CA ASP A 342 -16.01 4.35 1.47
C ASP A 342 -15.20 4.65 2.75
N ASP A 343 -15.05 3.69 3.65
CA ASP A 343 -14.24 3.81 4.86
C ASP A 343 -12.78 3.46 4.59
N ILE A 344 -11.88 4.38 4.88
CA ILE A 344 -10.44 4.20 4.73
C ILE A 344 -9.73 4.37 6.08
N TRP A 345 -8.80 3.47 6.38
CA TRP A 345 -7.98 3.53 7.58
C TRP A 345 -6.50 3.60 7.22
N VAL A 346 -5.79 4.50 7.87
CA VAL A 346 -4.42 4.87 7.50
C VAL A 346 -3.51 4.78 8.71
N ALA A 347 -2.58 3.85 8.66
CA ALA A 347 -1.52 3.68 9.66
C ALA A 347 -0.40 4.70 9.43
N THR A 348 -0.04 5.44 10.45
CA THR A 348 1.01 6.46 10.37
C THR A 348 2.04 6.33 11.49
N ALA A 349 3.16 7.05 11.37
CA ALA A 349 4.19 7.10 12.42
C ALA A 349 3.74 7.84 13.70
N LYS A 350 2.53 8.48 13.71
CA LYS A 350 2.01 9.22 14.87
C LYS A 350 0.50 9.09 15.03
N GLY A 351 -0.02 7.89 14.92
CA GLY A 351 -1.42 7.56 15.12
C GLY A 351 -2.03 6.80 13.96
N LEU A 352 -3.28 6.40 14.17
CA LEU A 352 -4.15 5.79 13.17
C LEU A 352 -5.22 6.79 12.76
N SER A 353 -5.48 6.88 11.46
CA SER A 353 -6.47 7.82 10.92
C SER A 353 -7.62 7.08 10.25
N HIS A 354 -8.84 7.51 10.53
CA HIS A 354 -10.06 7.06 9.86
C HIS A 354 -10.55 8.17 8.94
N GLY A 355 -10.56 7.91 7.64
CA GLY A 355 -11.08 8.81 6.62
C GLY A 355 -12.51 8.46 6.28
N ILE A 356 -13.44 9.34 6.64
CA ILE A 356 -14.86 9.23 6.34
C ILE A 356 -15.14 10.05 5.08
N ARG A 357 -15.60 9.38 4.02
CA ARG A 357 -15.85 10.05 2.75
C ARG A 357 -16.92 11.13 2.87
N ILE A 358 -16.60 12.34 2.41
CA ILE A 358 -17.57 13.43 2.25
C ILE A 358 -18.10 13.43 0.82
N LYS A 359 -19.44 13.65 0.72
CA LYS A 359 -20.16 13.73 -0.57
C LYS A 359 -19.97 15.07 -1.24
#